data_16e4f56bf1d7c710dc249f52ba329a67
#
_entry.id   16e4f56bf1d7c710dc249f52ba329a67
#
_cell.length_a   1.000
_cell.length_b   1.000
_cell.length_c   1.000
_cell.angle_alpha   90.00
_cell.angle_beta   90.00
_cell.angle_gamma   90.00
#
_symmetry.space_group_name_H-M   'P 1'
#
loop_
_entity.id
_entity.type
_entity.pdbx_description
1 polymer ?
#
loop_
_entity_poly.entity_id
_entity_poly.type
_entity_poly.pdbx_seq_one_letter_code
_entity_poly.pdbx_strand_id
1 'polypeptide(L)'
;MTPTALSLVSAAALDRYFDGLGELLATEERRTNFAMYARGLLGDGERKSVEPIAARAAGDDPMLCARYHERLGHFLRSSPWSDREVRRYAASYALGELTRDEAVDVWIHDDTGFLKQGKQSPGVQRQYTGSAGKITNCQIAVSLVVATRTAHVLADLDLYLPASWTEDAARRSRAHIPADVRFRTKPEIALDLCAQAILDGVPKAPVLADAAYGNNAAYRGGLTVLGLRYAVDVNETTTVQVVGDDGVVETVGRTVDDVARRLPERAYRSVTWRQGSGGRMHSRFARVRVRIAQPDRDEPKEQTLVIEWPKGSAGPDHYVLSTLADHTPLAELVRIIKQRWRTERVYQDTKGELGLDHFEGRSYPGWHHHVSVVLVCYAFLQTALRRSFPPSAECACSSGSECSAA
;
A
#
# COMPACT_ATOMS: atom_id res chain seq x y z
N MET A 1 -25.25 -6.44 -10.49
CA MET A 1 -25.24 -5.68 -9.22
C MET A 1 -24.52 -6.55 -8.20
N THR A 2 -23.27 -6.24 -7.93
CA THR A 2 -22.54 -6.83 -6.79
C THR A 2 -23.23 -6.31 -5.52
N PRO A 3 -23.60 -7.16 -4.54
CA PRO A 3 -24.13 -6.65 -3.27
C PRO A 3 -23.08 -5.71 -2.68
N THR A 4 -23.49 -4.51 -2.30
CA THR A 4 -22.65 -3.53 -1.63
C THR A 4 -22.06 -4.22 -0.40
N ALA A 5 -20.77 -4.11 -0.13
CA ALA A 5 -20.11 -4.73 1.02
C ALA A 5 -20.85 -4.41 2.35
N LEU A 6 -21.54 -3.29 2.41
CA LEU A 6 -22.42 -2.87 3.51
C LEU A 6 -23.66 -3.76 3.71
N SER A 7 -24.23 -4.37 2.66
CA SER A 7 -25.38 -5.28 2.79
C SER A 7 -25.02 -6.61 3.45
N LEU A 8 -23.72 -6.93 3.55
CA LEU A 8 -23.19 -8.14 4.18
C LEU A 8 -22.88 -7.97 5.67
N VAL A 9 -23.03 -6.76 6.20
CA VAL A 9 -22.57 -6.42 7.54
C VAL A 9 -23.72 -6.02 8.45
N SER A 10 -23.82 -6.66 9.62
CA SER A 10 -24.78 -6.23 10.65
C SER A 10 -24.29 -4.96 11.38
N ALA A 11 -25.20 -4.03 11.66
CA ALA A 11 -24.90 -2.85 12.47
C ALA A 11 -24.25 -3.21 13.82
N ALA A 12 -24.71 -4.28 14.45
CA ALA A 12 -24.15 -4.78 15.71
C ALA A 12 -22.70 -5.28 15.58
N ALA A 13 -22.27 -5.78 14.43
CA ALA A 13 -20.86 -6.14 14.20
C ALA A 13 -19.98 -4.90 14.06
N LEU A 14 -20.49 -3.86 13.40
CA LEU A 14 -19.81 -2.57 13.29
C LEU A 14 -19.67 -1.89 14.65
N ASP A 15 -20.74 -1.91 15.47
CA ASP A 15 -20.73 -1.34 16.81
C ASP A 15 -19.70 -2.03 17.69
N ARG A 16 -19.67 -3.37 17.75
CA ARG A 16 -18.62 -4.12 18.47
C ARG A 16 -17.21 -3.80 17.99
N TYR A 17 -17.03 -3.58 16.70
CA TYR A 17 -15.73 -3.17 16.16
C TYR A 17 -15.33 -1.78 16.64
N PHE A 18 -16.26 -0.84 16.67
CA PHE A 18 -16.01 0.51 17.20
C PHE A 18 -15.81 0.53 18.71
N ASP A 19 -16.47 -0.36 19.47
CA ASP A 19 -16.24 -0.50 20.91
C ASP A 19 -14.78 -0.83 21.23
N GLY A 20 -14.12 -1.62 20.38
CA GLY A 20 -12.68 -1.91 20.49
C GLY A 20 -11.75 -0.69 20.35
N LEU A 21 -12.24 0.43 19.80
CA LEU A 21 -11.54 1.71 19.76
C LEU A 21 -11.76 2.58 21.01
N GLY A 22 -12.60 2.12 21.95
CA GLY A 22 -13.09 2.92 23.06
C GLY A 22 -12.01 3.58 23.90
N GLU A 23 -10.96 2.83 24.27
CA GLU A 23 -9.84 3.37 25.04
C GLU A 23 -8.96 4.35 24.23
N LEU A 24 -8.76 4.08 22.94
CA LEU A 24 -7.94 4.93 22.07
C LEU A 24 -8.60 6.31 21.83
N LEU A 25 -9.92 6.36 21.86
CA LEU A 25 -10.70 7.59 21.71
C LEU A 25 -10.97 8.30 23.04
N ALA A 26 -10.77 7.63 24.15
CA ALA A 26 -10.82 8.07 25.55
C ALA A 26 -12.19 8.61 26.02
N THR A 27 -12.84 9.53 25.29
CA THR A 27 -14.09 10.17 25.74
C THR A 27 -15.29 9.74 24.92
N GLU A 28 -16.48 9.75 25.54
CA GLU A 28 -17.76 9.43 24.89
C GLU A 28 -18.04 10.35 23.69
N GLU A 29 -17.69 11.62 23.81
CA GLU A 29 -17.86 12.58 22.73
C GLU A 29 -17.02 12.21 21.51
N ARG A 30 -15.74 11.79 21.69
CA ARG A 30 -14.87 11.36 20.59
C ARG A 30 -15.38 10.06 19.98
N ARG A 31 -15.83 9.10 20.77
CA ARG A 31 -16.45 7.86 20.29
C ARG A 31 -17.67 8.14 19.42
N THR A 32 -18.56 9.02 19.89
CA THR A 32 -19.76 9.42 19.14
C THR A 32 -19.40 10.11 17.82
N ASN A 33 -18.45 11.05 17.83
CA ASN A 33 -18.03 11.75 16.62
C ASN A 33 -17.29 10.83 15.65
N PHE A 34 -16.44 9.93 16.15
CA PHE A 34 -15.81 8.89 15.37
C PHE A 34 -16.84 8.01 14.66
N ALA A 35 -17.80 7.46 15.43
CA ALA A 35 -18.83 6.60 14.89
C ALA A 35 -19.72 7.32 13.86
N MET A 36 -20.07 8.58 14.10
CA MET A 36 -20.82 9.40 13.15
C MET A 36 -20.04 9.58 11.84
N TYR A 37 -18.75 9.95 11.93
CA TYR A 37 -17.93 10.16 10.76
C TYR A 37 -17.70 8.85 9.99
N ALA A 38 -17.33 7.77 10.68
CA ALA A 38 -17.10 6.45 10.09
C ALA A 38 -18.36 5.90 9.38
N ARG A 39 -19.56 6.00 10.02
CA ARG A 39 -20.82 5.65 9.38
C ARG A 39 -21.12 6.52 8.16
N GLY A 40 -20.75 7.80 8.21
CA GLY A 40 -20.86 8.72 7.08
C GLY A 40 -19.96 8.33 5.89
N LEU A 41 -18.77 7.78 6.17
CA LEU A 41 -17.86 7.24 5.14
C LEU A 41 -18.37 5.91 4.57
N LEU A 42 -18.92 5.04 5.41
CA LEU A 42 -19.47 3.75 5.02
C LEU A 42 -20.82 3.87 4.30
N GLY A 43 -21.61 4.90 4.62
CA GLY A 43 -22.95 5.11 4.06
C GLY A 43 -22.93 5.56 2.60
N ASP A 44 -24.12 5.60 2.00
CA ASP A 44 -24.34 6.04 0.65
C ASP A 44 -24.01 7.55 0.47
N GLY A 45 -23.72 7.95 -0.75
CA GLY A 45 -23.43 9.33 -1.13
C GLY A 45 -22.09 9.50 -1.82
N GLU A 46 -22.10 10.25 -2.92
CA GLU A 46 -20.92 10.49 -3.76
C GLU A 46 -19.83 11.31 -3.06
N ARG A 47 -20.24 12.27 -2.21
CA ARG A 47 -19.31 13.12 -1.45
C ARG A 47 -19.27 12.68 0.01
N LYS A 48 -18.04 12.43 0.49
CA LYS A 48 -17.75 11.93 1.85
C LYS A 48 -16.85 12.90 2.63
N SER A 49 -16.96 14.21 2.36
CA SER A 49 -16.38 15.25 3.18
C SER A 49 -17.30 15.59 4.38
N VAL A 50 -16.80 16.40 5.31
CA VAL A 50 -17.47 16.68 6.59
C VAL A 50 -18.89 17.21 6.41
N GLU A 51 -19.07 18.21 5.51
CA GLU A 51 -20.37 18.84 5.30
C GLU A 51 -21.45 17.87 4.78
N PRO A 52 -21.25 17.13 3.68
CA PRO A 52 -22.23 16.12 3.24
C PRO A 52 -22.52 15.03 4.27
N ILE A 53 -21.53 14.63 5.07
CA ILE A 53 -21.74 13.65 6.15
C ILE A 53 -22.62 14.25 7.24
N ALA A 54 -22.34 15.49 7.66
CA ALA A 54 -23.17 16.20 8.66
C ALA A 54 -24.61 16.40 8.17
N ALA A 55 -24.78 16.77 6.90
CA ALA A 55 -26.11 16.95 6.30
C ALA A 55 -26.92 15.64 6.29
N ARG A 56 -26.30 14.52 5.84
CA ARG A 56 -26.99 13.22 5.87
C ARG A 56 -27.35 12.76 7.29
N ALA A 57 -26.47 13.03 8.26
CA ALA A 57 -26.72 12.66 9.65
C ALA A 57 -27.81 13.53 10.32
N ALA A 58 -27.98 14.78 9.89
CA ALA A 58 -28.95 15.71 10.42
C ALA A 58 -30.34 15.59 9.76
N GLY A 59 -30.43 14.97 8.59
CA GLY A 59 -31.66 15.01 7.79
C GLY A 59 -32.05 16.42 7.38
N ASP A 60 -33.32 16.77 7.54
CA ASP A 60 -33.87 18.07 7.13
C ASP A 60 -33.71 19.19 8.17
N ASP A 61 -32.92 18.98 9.25
CA ASP A 61 -32.69 19.98 10.29
C ASP A 61 -31.42 20.80 10.03
N PRO A 62 -31.52 22.07 9.58
CA PRO A 62 -30.35 22.91 9.29
C PRO A 62 -29.51 23.27 10.53
N MET A 63 -30.15 23.41 11.70
CA MET A 63 -29.41 23.74 12.93
C MET A 63 -28.61 22.54 13.41
N LEU A 64 -29.17 21.36 13.32
CA LEU A 64 -28.49 20.11 13.64
C LEU A 64 -27.36 19.84 12.65
N CYS A 65 -27.55 20.12 11.37
CA CYS A 65 -26.51 20.04 10.33
C CYS A 65 -25.32 20.94 10.65
N ALA A 66 -25.56 22.22 10.98
CA ALA A 66 -24.49 23.16 11.36
C ALA A 66 -23.73 22.65 12.60
N ARG A 67 -24.44 22.16 13.62
CA ARG A 67 -23.85 21.61 14.84
C ARG A 67 -23.00 20.37 14.55
N TYR A 68 -23.46 19.45 13.71
CA TYR A 68 -22.70 18.26 13.34
C TYR A 68 -21.48 18.62 12.49
N HIS A 69 -21.60 19.54 11.56
CA HIS A 69 -20.49 20.06 10.78
C HIS A 69 -19.37 20.62 11.66
N GLU A 70 -19.71 21.45 12.65
CA GLU A 70 -18.75 22.02 13.59
C GLU A 70 -18.07 20.91 14.43
N ARG A 71 -18.87 20.00 15.01
CA ARG A 71 -18.37 18.89 15.83
C ARG A 71 -17.43 17.97 15.06
N LEU A 72 -17.79 17.53 13.85
CA LEU A 72 -16.96 16.69 13.02
C LEU A 72 -15.70 17.41 12.54
N GLY A 73 -15.84 18.72 12.21
CA GLY A 73 -14.69 19.55 11.87
C GLY A 73 -13.70 19.70 13.03
N HIS A 74 -14.19 19.89 14.26
CA HIS A 74 -13.36 19.91 15.48
C HIS A 74 -12.74 18.53 15.74
N PHE A 75 -13.53 17.47 15.65
CA PHE A 75 -13.07 16.09 15.84
C PHE A 75 -11.89 15.73 14.96
N LEU A 76 -11.91 16.10 13.69
CA LEU A 76 -10.81 15.83 12.78
C LEU A 76 -9.61 16.76 13.00
N ARG A 77 -9.83 18.08 13.21
CA ARG A 77 -8.73 19.05 13.25
C ARG A 77 -7.99 19.11 14.58
N SER A 78 -8.70 18.94 15.69
CA SER A 78 -8.23 19.39 17.00
C SER A 78 -8.40 18.39 18.12
N SER A 79 -9.16 17.31 17.94
CA SER A 79 -9.34 16.30 18.99
C SER A 79 -8.03 15.55 19.25
N PRO A 80 -7.59 15.46 20.51
CA PRO A 80 -6.32 14.81 20.84
C PRO A 80 -6.49 13.29 21.00
N TRP A 81 -6.50 12.56 19.87
CA TRP A 81 -6.41 11.11 19.82
C TRP A 81 -5.31 10.69 18.85
N SER A 82 -4.72 9.53 19.10
CA SER A 82 -3.60 9.03 18.30
C SER A 82 -4.10 8.38 17.02
N ASP A 83 -3.93 9.07 15.90
CA ASP A 83 -4.19 8.56 14.56
C ASP A 83 -3.43 7.26 14.29
N ARG A 84 -2.17 7.19 14.75
CA ARG A 84 -1.32 6.00 14.58
C ARG A 84 -1.85 4.78 15.35
N GLU A 85 -2.26 4.94 16.61
CA GLU A 85 -2.81 3.83 17.41
C GLU A 85 -4.12 3.31 16.81
N VAL A 86 -4.94 4.22 16.28
CA VAL A 86 -6.18 3.87 15.57
C VAL A 86 -5.88 3.10 14.28
N ARG A 87 -4.88 3.51 13.48
CA ARG A 87 -4.45 2.74 12.29
C ARG A 87 -3.90 1.37 12.64
N ARG A 88 -3.07 1.30 13.70
CA ARG A 88 -2.55 0.01 14.21
C ARG A 88 -3.68 -0.94 14.63
N TYR A 89 -4.69 -0.43 15.34
CA TYR A 89 -5.88 -1.22 15.68
C TYR A 89 -6.57 -1.76 14.44
N ALA A 90 -6.81 -0.92 13.44
CA ALA A 90 -7.45 -1.31 12.19
C ALA A 90 -6.66 -2.41 11.45
N ALA A 91 -5.35 -2.22 11.31
CA ALA A 91 -4.47 -3.20 10.67
C ALA A 91 -4.46 -4.53 11.43
N SER A 92 -4.30 -4.50 12.75
CA SER A 92 -4.30 -5.71 13.60
C SER A 92 -5.62 -6.47 13.52
N TYR A 93 -6.75 -5.76 13.55
CA TYR A 93 -8.08 -6.36 13.41
C TYR A 93 -8.24 -7.09 12.08
N ALA A 94 -7.89 -6.44 10.97
CA ALA A 94 -7.99 -7.06 9.65
C ALA A 94 -7.00 -8.22 9.51
N LEU A 95 -5.74 -8.06 9.89
CA LEU A 95 -4.72 -9.09 9.79
C LEU A 95 -5.09 -10.32 10.62
N GLY A 96 -5.65 -10.16 11.83
CA GLY A 96 -6.13 -11.29 12.64
C GLY A 96 -7.15 -12.16 11.92
N GLU A 97 -7.99 -11.58 11.05
CA GLU A 97 -8.93 -12.34 10.24
C GLU A 97 -8.28 -12.88 8.95
N LEU A 98 -7.53 -12.05 8.24
CA LEU A 98 -6.90 -12.41 6.96
C LEU A 98 -5.88 -13.53 7.11
N THR A 99 -5.20 -13.57 8.25
CA THR A 99 -4.14 -14.58 8.52
C THR A 99 -4.62 -15.81 9.30
N ARG A 100 -5.93 -15.93 9.52
CA ARG A 100 -6.48 -17.10 10.22
C ARG A 100 -6.14 -18.43 9.53
N ASP A 101 -6.27 -18.46 8.20
CA ASP A 101 -6.10 -19.65 7.38
C ASP A 101 -4.96 -19.51 6.35
N GLU A 102 -4.34 -18.34 6.24
CA GLU A 102 -3.29 -18.04 5.27
C GLU A 102 -2.19 -17.23 5.91
N ALA A 103 -0.94 -17.48 5.54
CA ALA A 103 0.17 -16.59 5.92
C ALA A 103 0.13 -15.26 5.14
N VAL A 104 0.79 -14.23 5.69
CA VAL A 104 1.12 -13.03 4.93
C VAL A 104 2.06 -13.44 3.79
N ASP A 105 1.71 -13.04 2.59
CA ASP A 105 2.38 -13.45 1.35
C ASP A 105 3.31 -12.34 0.82
N VAL A 106 2.86 -11.08 0.86
CA VAL A 106 3.64 -9.91 0.43
C VAL A 106 3.28 -8.65 1.21
N TRP A 107 4.24 -7.73 1.28
CA TRP A 107 4.07 -6.32 1.60
C TRP A 107 4.25 -5.51 0.32
N ILE A 108 3.43 -4.50 0.08
CA ILE A 108 3.48 -3.73 -1.16
C ILE A 108 3.53 -2.26 -0.83
N HIS A 109 4.59 -1.59 -1.28
CA HIS A 109 4.68 -0.13 -1.27
C HIS A 109 4.27 0.46 -2.60
N ASP A 110 3.54 1.56 -2.50
CA ASP A 110 3.17 2.40 -3.62
C ASP A 110 2.84 3.81 -3.12
N ASP A 111 2.65 4.75 -4.03
CA ASP A 111 2.15 6.08 -3.66
C ASP A 111 0.84 6.43 -4.37
N THR A 112 0.05 7.28 -3.74
CA THR A 112 -1.19 7.76 -4.32
C THR A 112 -1.35 9.25 -4.17
N GLY A 113 -1.83 9.90 -5.24
CA GLY A 113 -2.05 11.35 -5.27
C GLY A 113 -3.49 11.73 -4.95
N PHE A 114 -3.64 12.87 -4.28
CA PHE A 114 -4.90 13.52 -3.94
C PHE A 114 -4.94 14.87 -4.65
N LEU A 115 -5.75 15.01 -5.68
CA LEU A 115 -5.85 16.24 -6.45
C LEU A 115 -6.42 17.37 -5.58
N LYS A 116 -5.82 18.56 -5.63
CA LYS A 116 -6.25 19.72 -4.85
C LYS A 116 -6.31 20.95 -5.72
N GLN A 117 -7.33 21.78 -5.51
CA GLN A 117 -7.47 23.07 -6.20
C GLN A 117 -6.60 24.16 -5.54
N GLY A 118 -6.55 24.16 -4.21
CA GLY A 118 -5.85 25.17 -3.42
C GLY A 118 -4.39 24.84 -3.13
N LYS A 119 -3.71 25.78 -2.46
CA LYS A 119 -2.27 25.69 -2.08
C LYS A 119 -2.07 25.52 -0.56
N GLN A 120 -3.14 25.33 0.22
CA GLN A 120 -3.09 25.37 1.68
C GLN A 120 -3.18 23.99 2.37
N SER A 121 -3.54 22.94 1.64
CA SER A 121 -3.53 21.57 2.19
C SER A 121 -2.08 21.12 2.45
N PRO A 122 -1.76 20.54 3.62
CA PRO A 122 -0.39 20.13 3.95
C PRO A 122 0.18 19.18 2.89
N GLY A 123 1.41 19.41 2.45
CA GLY A 123 2.08 18.59 1.42
C GLY A 123 1.69 18.92 -0.02
N VAL A 124 0.74 19.83 -0.26
CA VAL A 124 0.33 20.16 -1.63
C VAL A 124 1.40 20.94 -2.39
N GLN A 125 1.69 20.47 -3.59
CA GLN A 125 2.50 21.19 -4.60
C GLN A 125 2.22 20.64 -6.00
N ARG A 126 2.78 21.29 -7.03
CA ARG A 126 2.81 20.73 -8.39
C ARG A 126 3.85 19.62 -8.43
N GLN A 127 3.41 18.39 -8.58
CA GLN A 127 4.24 17.20 -8.65
C GLN A 127 3.56 16.14 -9.52
N TYR A 128 4.36 15.17 -10.00
CA TYR A 128 3.81 14.05 -10.77
C TYR A 128 2.97 13.16 -9.86
N THR A 129 1.84 12.71 -10.36
CA THR A 129 1.03 11.68 -9.70
C THR A 129 0.47 10.70 -10.71
N GLY A 130 0.62 9.40 -10.45
CA GLY A 130 0.03 8.32 -11.24
C GLY A 130 -1.51 8.42 -11.33
N SER A 131 -2.16 8.91 -10.27
CA SER A 131 -3.62 9.12 -10.26
C SER A 131 -4.14 10.06 -11.36
N ALA A 132 -3.30 10.96 -11.89
CA ALA A 132 -3.65 11.86 -12.99
C ALA A 132 -2.79 11.63 -14.24
N GLY A 133 -1.78 10.77 -14.18
CA GLY A 133 -0.84 10.53 -15.27
C GLY A 133 -0.01 11.75 -15.70
N LYS A 134 0.07 12.80 -14.87
CA LYS A 134 0.73 14.07 -15.20
C LYS A 134 1.16 14.86 -13.95
N ILE A 135 1.98 15.89 -14.18
CA ILE A 135 2.31 16.87 -13.14
C ILE A 135 1.09 17.77 -12.90
N THR A 136 0.57 17.75 -11.68
CA THR A 136 -0.57 18.54 -11.27
C THR A 136 -0.45 18.95 -9.79
N ASN A 137 -1.35 19.83 -9.34
CA ASN A 137 -1.41 20.25 -7.94
C ASN A 137 -2.05 19.15 -7.08
N CYS A 138 -1.25 18.48 -6.28
CA CYS A 138 -1.71 17.36 -5.47
C CYS A 138 -0.91 17.19 -4.17
N GLN A 139 -1.51 16.48 -3.21
CA GLN A 139 -0.80 15.82 -2.13
C GLN A 139 -0.42 14.42 -2.58
N ILE A 140 0.61 13.83 -2.01
CA ILE A 140 0.97 12.43 -2.23
C ILE A 140 1.10 11.75 -0.87
N ALA A 141 0.61 10.52 -0.77
CA ALA A 141 0.87 9.67 0.39
C ALA A 141 1.49 8.36 -0.06
N VAL A 142 2.39 7.84 0.79
CA VAL A 142 3.03 6.54 0.64
C VAL A 142 2.26 5.52 1.45
N SER A 143 1.97 4.36 0.88
CA SER A 143 1.18 3.31 1.50
C SER A 143 1.96 2.04 1.77
N LEU A 144 1.52 1.29 2.77
CA LEU A 144 1.86 -0.11 3.00
C LEU A 144 0.60 -0.96 2.90
N VAL A 145 0.53 -1.79 1.88
CA VAL A 145 -0.50 -2.82 1.73
C VAL A 145 0.10 -4.16 2.15
N VAL A 146 -0.60 -4.88 3.02
CA VAL A 146 -0.25 -6.25 3.43
C VAL A 146 -1.25 -7.21 2.81
N ALA A 147 -0.76 -8.26 2.18
CA ALA A 147 -1.61 -9.21 1.49
C ALA A 147 -1.29 -10.66 1.84
N THR A 148 -2.33 -11.49 1.92
CA THR A 148 -2.27 -12.95 1.85
C THR A 148 -2.45 -13.39 0.39
N ARG A 149 -2.52 -14.66 0.11
CA ARG A 149 -2.80 -15.14 -1.26
C ARG A 149 -4.13 -14.64 -1.81
N THR A 150 -5.16 -14.55 -0.97
CA THR A 150 -6.53 -14.26 -1.43
C THR A 150 -7.06 -12.91 -1.01
N ALA A 151 -6.52 -12.29 0.03
CA ALA A 151 -7.00 -11.02 0.60
C ALA A 151 -5.87 -9.99 0.78
N HIS A 152 -6.24 -8.75 1.06
CA HIS A 152 -5.29 -7.67 1.34
C HIS A 152 -5.93 -6.59 2.21
N VAL A 153 -5.09 -5.81 2.87
CA VAL A 153 -5.49 -4.65 3.67
C VAL A 153 -4.50 -3.50 3.47
N LEU A 154 -5.00 -2.27 3.48
CA LEU A 154 -4.19 -1.07 3.62
C LEU A 154 -3.78 -0.97 5.10
N ALA A 155 -2.57 -1.40 5.40
CA ALA A 155 -2.08 -1.48 6.77
C ALA A 155 -1.71 -0.10 7.32
N ASP A 156 -1.09 0.74 6.51
CA ASP A 156 -0.75 2.12 6.90
C ASP A 156 -0.60 3.04 5.67
N LEU A 157 -0.68 4.35 5.91
CA LEU A 157 -0.55 5.39 4.91
C LEU A 157 0.01 6.66 5.56
N ASP A 158 1.10 7.23 5.00
CA ASP A 158 1.71 8.45 5.53
C ASP A 158 1.86 9.54 4.45
N LEU A 159 1.68 10.79 4.86
CA LEU A 159 1.69 11.95 3.97
C LEU A 159 3.12 12.36 3.62
N TYR A 160 3.44 12.40 2.34
CA TYR A 160 4.66 13.01 1.86
C TYR A 160 4.60 14.53 1.99
N LEU A 161 5.52 15.10 2.77
CA LEU A 161 5.71 16.54 2.91
C LEU A 161 6.95 16.98 2.14
N PRO A 162 6.80 17.69 1.01
CA PRO A 162 7.94 18.27 0.30
C PRO A 162 8.76 19.24 1.17
N ALA A 163 10.04 19.44 0.88
CA ALA A 163 10.92 20.38 1.58
C ALA A 163 10.30 21.78 1.74
N SER A 164 9.60 22.25 0.70
CA SER A 164 8.85 23.53 0.74
C SER A 164 7.76 23.60 1.83
N TRP A 165 7.40 22.48 2.45
CA TRP A 165 6.48 22.42 3.59
C TRP A 165 7.19 22.23 4.92
N THR A 166 8.29 21.49 4.94
CA THR A 166 9.03 21.19 6.18
C THR A 166 10.00 22.31 6.55
N GLU A 167 10.43 23.13 5.61
CA GLU A 167 11.37 24.25 5.81
C GLU A 167 10.67 25.60 6.01
N ASP A 168 9.42 25.77 5.59
CA ASP A 168 8.63 27.00 5.76
C ASP A 168 7.90 27.02 7.11
N ALA A 169 8.46 27.75 8.07
CA ALA A 169 7.89 27.87 9.42
C ALA A 169 6.45 28.41 9.43
N ALA A 170 6.10 29.32 8.52
CA ALA A 170 4.77 29.89 8.43
C ALA A 170 3.75 28.89 7.88
N ARG A 171 4.14 28.08 6.89
CA ARG A 171 3.29 26.99 6.38
C ARG A 171 3.10 25.89 7.43
N ARG A 172 4.18 25.51 8.13
CA ARG A 172 4.11 24.53 9.24
C ARG A 172 3.11 24.96 10.30
N SER A 173 3.25 26.19 10.78
CA SER A 173 2.38 26.73 11.82
C SER A 173 0.91 26.74 11.39
N ARG A 174 0.61 27.25 10.19
CA ARG A 174 -0.76 27.30 9.65
C ARG A 174 -1.39 25.91 9.46
N ALA A 175 -0.59 24.92 9.10
CA ALA A 175 -1.05 23.56 8.90
C ALA A 175 -0.97 22.68 10.16
N HIS A 176 -0.51 23.24 11.28
CA HIS A 176 -0.29 22.51 12.53
C HIS A 176 0.62 21.29 12.36
N ILE A 177 1.69 21.43 11.55
CA ILE A 177 2.68 20.36 11.38
C ILE A 177 3.56 20.31 12.65
N PRO A 178 3.64 19.16 13.35
CA PRO A 178 4.43 19.02 14.57
C PRO A 178 5.91 19.38 14.38
N ALA A 179 6.53 19.90 15.43
CA ALA A 179 7.92 20.40 15.36
C ALA A 179 8.96 19.33 15.05
N ASP A 180 8.70 18.10 15.43
CA ASP A 180 9.53 16.92 15.20
C ASP A 180 9.44 16.35 13.79
N VAL A 181 8.38 16.67 13.03
CA VAL A 181 8.24 16.22 11.64
C VAL A 181 9.33 16.84 10.77
N ARG A 182 10.13 16.03 10.11
CA ARG A 182 11.21 16.39 9.20
C ARG A 182 10.88 16.03 7.76
N PHE A 183 11.63 16.61 6.83
CA PHE A 183 11.60 16.15 5.44
C PHE A 183 12.05 14.70 5.38
N ARG A 184 11.29 13.90 4.65
CA ARG A 184 11.62 12.51 4.27
C ARG A 184 11.26 12.32 2.81
N THR A 185 12.11 11.64 2.10
CA THR A 185 11.79 11.15 0.74
C THR A 185 10.72 10.05 0.81
N LYS A 186 10.05 9.77 -0.30
CA LYS A 186 9.06 8.69 -0.34
C LYS A 186 9.66 7.31 0.02
N PRO A 187 10.86 6.93 -0.46
CA PRO A 187 11.53 5.70 -0.02
C PRO A 187 11.82 5.66 1.49
N GLU A 188 12.21 6.77 2.11
CA GLU A 188 12.41 6.83 3.56
C GLU A 188 11.09 6.65 4.32
N ILE A 189 9.98 7.26 3.85
CA ILE A 189 8.65 7.04 4.42
C ILE A 189 8.27 5.55 4.31
N ALA A 190 8.52 4.92 3.18
CA ALA A 190 8.23 3.50 2.98
C ALA A 190 9.03 2.60 3.95
N LEU A 191 10.31 2.91 4.21
CA LEU A 191 11.11 2.20 5.20
C LEU A 191 10.58 2.41 6.62
N ASP A 192 10.16 3.63 6.97
CA ASP A 192 9.56 3.91 8.27
C ASP A 192 8.26 3.13 8.47
N LEU A 193 7.41 3.02 7.43
CA LEU A 193 6.20 2.19 7.46
C LEU A 193 6.54 0.71 7.68
N CYS A 194 7.58 0.18 7.02
CA CYS A 194 8.07 -1.18 7.25
C CYS A 194 8.55 -1.38 8.69
N ALA A 195 9.41 -0.47 9.18
CA ALA A 195 9.95 -0.55 10.54
C ALA A 195 8.81 -0.54 11.57
N GLN A 196 7.81 0.32 11.34
CA GLN A 196 6.66 0.41 12.21
C GLN A 196 5.79 -0.86 12.17
N ALA A 197 5.53 -1.42 10.99
CA ALA A 197 4.78 -2.67 10.86
C ALA A 197 5.48 -3.84 11.57
N ILE A 198 6.82 -3.89 11.53
CA ILE A 198 7.60 -4.89 12.29
C ILE A 198 7.40 -4.70 13.80
N LEU A 199 7.48 -3.45 14.30
CA LEU A 199 7.25 -3.14 15.70
C LEU A 199 5.82 -3.47 16.17
N ASP A 200 4.85 -3.31 15.29
CA ASP A 200 3.44 -3.64 15.54
C ASP A 200 3.15 -5.15 15.40
N GLY A 201 4.17 -5.97 15.10
CA GLY A 201 4.06 -7.43 15.04
C GLY A 201 3.48 -7.99 13.74
N VAL A 202 3.43 -7.19 12.66
CA VAL A 202 2.99 -7.68 11.36
C VAL A 202 3.98 -8.73 10.84
N PRO A 203 3.55 -9.94 10.46
CA PRO A 203 4.45 -10.98 9.97
C PRO A 203 5.25 -10.51 8.76
N LYS A 204 6.58 -10.68 8.80
CA LYS A 204 7.46 -10.31 7.70
C LYS A 204 7.16 -11.13 6.45
N ALA A 205 7.13 -10.45 5.29
CA ALA A 205 6.95 -11.05 3.98
C ALA A 205 7.79 -10.28 2.95
N PRO A 206 7.99 -10.81 1.74
CA PRO A 206 8.69 -10.08 0.67
C PRO A 206 8.03 -8.74 0.36
N VAL A 207 8.85 -7.71 0.19
CA VAL A 207 8.41 -6.35 -0.15
C VAL A 207 8.41 -6.18 -1.66
N LEU A 208 7.30 -5.69 -2.19
CA LEU A 208 7.14 -5.30 -3.58
C LEU A 208 7.06 -3.77 -3.67
N ALA A 209 7.68 -3.19 -4.68
CA ALA A 209 7.58 -1.77 -4.98
C ALA A 209 7.88 -1.51 -6.47
N ASP A 210 7.46 -0.37 -6.97
CA ASP A 210 7.78 0.05 -8.32
C ASP A 210 9.21 0.60 -8.47
N ALA A 211 9.57 1.00 -9.70
CA ALA A 211 10.89 1.52 -10.01
C ALA A 211 11.21 2.87 -9.33
N ALA A 212 10.20 3.63 -8.88
CA ALA A 212 10.44 4.86 -8.11
C ALA A 212 11.09 4.56 -6.76
N TYR A 213 10.79 3.41 -6.18
CA TYR A 213 11.43 2.88 -4.98
C TYR A 213 12.61 1.97 -5.33
N GLY A 214 12.41 1.04 -6.26
CA GLY A 214 13.38 -0.01 -6.57
C GLY A 214 14.69 0.50 -7.15
N ASN A 215 14.73 1.65 -7.82
CA ASN A 215 15.98 2.27 -8.28
C ASN A 215 16.80 2.92 -7.14
N ASN A 216 16.23 3.10 -5.96
CA ASN A 216 16.91 3.70 -4.82
C ASN A 216 17.69 2.62 -4.05
N ALA A 217 19.02 2.65 -4.15
CA ALA A 217 19.90 1.68 -3.49
C ALA A 217 19.76 1.75 -1.95
N ALA A 218 19.63 2.95 -1.36
CA ALA A 218 19.43 3.11 0.08
C ALA A 218 18.09 2.49 0.56
N TYR A 219 17.05 2.52 -0.26
CA TYR A 219 15.80 1.82 0.04
C TYR A 219 15.99 0.29 0.07
N ARG A 220 16.65 -0.29 -0.94
CA ARG A 220 16.94 -1.73 -0.98
C ARG A 220 17.84 -2.17 0.17
N GLY A 221 18.87 -1.36 0.48
CA GLY A 221 19.73 -1.57 1.66
C GLY A 221 18.95 -1.50 2.97
N GLY A 222 18.08 -0.49 3.13
CA GLY A 222 17.22 -0.34 4.29
C GLY A 222 16.26 -1.53 4.50
N LEU A 223 15.67 -2.08 3.45
CA LEU A 223 14.86 -3.31 3.54
C LEU A 223 15.70 -4.49 4.06
N THR A 224 16.94 -4.60 3.60
CA THR A 224 17.87 -5.63 4.06
C THR A 224 18.20 -5.49 5.54
N VAL A 225 18.47 -4.26 6.00
CA VAL A 225 18.72 -3.95 7.43
C VAL A 225 17.51 -4.33 8.29
N LEU A 226 16.30 -4.10 7.80
CA LEU A 226 15.05 -4.52 8.46
C LEU A 226 14.81 -6.04 8.41
N GLY A 227 15.68 -6.80 7.75
CA GLY A 227 15.55 -8.25 7.58
C GLY A 227 14.38 -8.64 6.68
N LEU A 228 14.04 -7.77 5.70
CA LEU A 228 13.00 -8.00 4.71
C LEU A 228 13.64 -8.42 3.38
N ARG A 229 13.10 -9.47 2.77
CA ARG A 229 13.38 -9.78 1.36
C ARG A 229 12.52 -8.88 0.48
N TYR A 230 12.93 -8.71 -0.77
CA TYR A 230 12.20 -7.88 -1.71
C TYR A 230 12.19 -8.42 -3.14
N ALA A 231 11.24 -7.96 -3.93
CA ALA A 231 11.22 -8.04 -5.37
C ALA A 231 10.69 -6.70 -5.90
N VAL A 232 11.60 -5.83 -6.37
CA VAL A 232 11.29 -4.44 -6.71
C VAL A 232 11.59 -4.17 -8.18
N ASP A 233 10.71 -3.43 -8.85
CA ASP A 233 10.94 -3.03 -10.23
C ASP A 233 12.13 -2.07 -10.31
N VAL A 234 12.87 -2.14 -11.41
CA VAL A 234 13.97 -1.22 -11.73
C VAL A 234 13.87 -0.75 -13.18
N ASN A 235 14.49 0.39 -13.45
CA ASN A 235 14.53 0.95 -14.80
C ASN A 235 15.44 0.13 -15.71
N GLU A 236 15.17 0.15 -17.01
CA GLU A 236 15.95 -0.48 -18.07
C GLU A 236 17.45 -0.09 -18.07
N THR A 237 17.77 1.09 -17.54
CA THR A 237 19.13 1.63 -17.45
C THR A 237 19.91 1.17 -16.22
N THR A 238 19.28 0.42 -15.30
CA THR A 238 19.95 -0.11 -14.10
C THR A 238 21.11 -1.02 -14.52
N THR A 239 22.29 -0.77 -13.94
CA THR A 239 23.53 -1.48 -14.32
C THR A 239 23.82 -2.62 -13.36
N VAL A 240 24.05 -3.80 -13.94
CA VAL A 240 24.36 -5.04 -13.23
C VAL A 240 25.54 -5.77 -13.90
N GLN A 241 26.17 -6.67 -13.16
CA GLN A 241 27.14 -7.65 -13.68
C GLN A 241 26.49 -9.03 -13.62
N VAL A 242 26.50 -9.77 -14.72
CA VAL A 242 25.94 -11.11 -14.75
C VAL A 242 26.86 -12.06 -13.98
N VAL A 243 26.26 -12.97 -13.20
CA VAL A 243 26.94 -14.05 -12.50
C VAL A 243 26.67 -15.35 -13.25
N GLY A 244 27.72 -15.96 -13.81
CA GLY A 244 27.63 -17.22 -14.51
C GLY A 244 27.23 -18.40 -13.59
N ASP A 245 26.88 -19.51 -14.20
CA ASP A 245 26.52 -20.74 -13.46
C ASP A 245 27.70 -21.28 -12.64
N ASP A 246 28.93 -21.00 -13.09
CA ASP A 246 30.19 -21.29 -12.40
C ASP A 246 30.51 -20.32 -11.23
N GLY A 247 29.66 -19.32 -11.00
CA GLY A 247 29.86 -18.27 -9.99
C GLY A 247 30.80 -17.15 -10.44
N VAL A 248 31.31 -17.18 -11.67
CA VAL A 248 32.15 -16.11 -12.21
C VAL A 248 31.30 -14.89 -12.53
N VAL A 249 31.74 -13.75 -12.04
CA VAL A 249 31.08 -12.43 -12.27
C VAL A 249 31.67 -11.79 -13.50
N GLU A 250 30.84 -11.37 -14.44
CA GLU A 250 31.30 -10.59 -15.58
C GLU A 250 32.02 -9.30 -15.12
N THR A 251 33.15 -8.99 -15.72
CA THR A 251 33.93 -7.80 -15.34
C THR A 251 33.30 -6.47 -15.81
N VAL A 252 32.46 -6.54 -16.85
CA VAL A 252 31.81 -5.38 -17.45
C VAL A 252 30.37 -5.30 -17.01
N GLY A 253 30.00 -4.17 -16.40
CA GLY A 253 28.59 -3.88 -16.08
C GLY A 253 27.78 -3.62 -17.35
N ARG A 254 26.55 -4.12 -17.36
CA ARG A 254 25.58 -3.95 -18.45
C ARG A 254 24.28 -3.41 -17.90
N THR A 255 23.50 -2.70 -18.70
CA THR A 255 22.14 -2.39 -18.34
C THR A 255 21.29 -3.65 -18.31
N VAL A 256 20.24 -3.67 -17.49
CA VAL A 256 19.33 -4.82 -17.43
C VAL A 256 18.64 -5.07 -18.76
N ASP A 257 18.41 -4.03 -19.58
CA ASP A 257 17.91 -4.17 -20.96
C ASP A 257 18.93 -4.88 -21.88
N ASP A 258 20.21 -4.50 -21.80
CA ASP A 258 21.27 -5.17 -22.58
C ASP A 258 21.43 -6.64 -22.18
N VAL A 259 21.32 -6.94 -20.87
CA VAL A 259 21.29 -8.32 -20.37
C VAL A 259 20.10 -9.07 -20.98
N ALA A 260 18.92 -8.50 -20.94
CA ALA A 260 17.70 -9.12 -21.44
C ALA A 260 17.79 -9.48 -22.93
N ARG A 261 18.30 -8.55 -23.75
CA ARG A 261 18.41 -8.73 -25.21
C ARG A 261 19.48 -9.74 -25.63
N ARG A 262 20.47 -10.00 -24.77
CA ARG A 262 21.53 -10.99 -25.01
C ARG A 262 21.15 -12.42 -24.60
N LEU A 263 20.10 -12.57 -23.77
CA LEU A 263 19.64 -13.90 -23.38
C LEU A 263 19.07 -14.65 -24.60
N PRO A 264 19.40 -15.93 -24.76
CA PRO A 264 18.81 -16.74 -25.80
C PRO A 264 17.30 -16.91 -25.56
N GLU A 265 16.51 -17.02 -26.62
CA GLU A 265 15.05 -17.14 -26.53
C GLU A 265 14.60 -18.29 -25.59
N ARG A 266 15.36 -19.38 -25.57
CA ARG A 266 15.12 -20.54 -24.67
C ARG A 266 15.24 -20.23 -23.18
N ALA A 267 15.86 -19.11 -22.79
CA ALA A 267 15.92 -18.66 -21.40
C ALA A 267 14.57 -18.13 -20.91
N TYR A 268 13.72 -17.70 -21.84
CA TYR A 268 12.39 -17.18 -21.53
C TYR A 268 11.37 -18.30 -21.50
N ARG A 269 10.71 -18.49 -20.33
CA ARG A 269 9.67 -19.49 -20.10
C ARG A 269 8.32 -18.81 -19.95
N SER A 270 7.28 -19.39 -20.56
CA SER A 270 5.90 -18.91 -20.37
C SER A 270 5.42 -19.27 -18.97
N VAL A 271 4.93 -18.27 -18.23
CA VAL A 271 4.36 -18.42 -16.90
C VAL A 271 2.97 -17.80 -16.89
N THR A 272 1.99 -18.54 -16.39
CA THR A 272 0.63 -18.04 -16.10
C THR A 272 0.54 -17.80 -14.60
N TRP A 273 0.14 -16.60 -14.19
CA TRP A 273 0.07 -16.25 -12.75
C TRP A 273 -1.35 -16.01 -12.24
N ARG A 274 -2.32 -15.82 -13.12
CA ARG A 274 -3.71 -15.53 -12.73
C ARG A 274 -4.69 -15.86 -13.85
N GLN A 275 -5.90 -16.27 -13.47
CA GLN A 275 -7.07 -16.27 -14.35
C GLN A 275 -7.76 -14.92 -14.20
N GLY A 276 -7.77 -14.12 -15.24
CA GLY A 276 -8.50 -12.84 -15.30
C GLY A 276 -9.88 -13.02 -15.95
N SER A 277 -10.72 -11.97 -15.90
CA SER A 277 -12.02 -11.93 -16.56
C SER A 277 -11.92 -12.05 -18.08
N GLY A 278 -10.81 -11.58 -18.68
CA GLY A 278 -10.52 -11.67 -20.12
C GLY A 278 -9.70 -12.90 -20.52
N GLY A 279 -9.45 -13.87 -19.60
CA GLY A 279 -8.66 -15.05 -19.89
C GLY A 279 -7.43 -15.22 -18.97
N ARG A 280 -6.55 -16.16 -19.32
CA ARG A 280 -5.32 -16.41 -18.57
C ARG A 280 -4.33 -15.26 -18.74
N MET A 281 -3.90 -14.67 -17.62
CA MET A 281 -2.81 -13.70 -17.60
C MET A 281 -1.48 -14.46 -17.61
N HIS A 282 -0.73 -14.34 -18.70
CA HIS A 282 0.54 -15.02 -18.91
C HIS A 282 1.51 -14.14 -19.68
N SER A 283 2.79 -14.36 -19.48
CA SER A 283 3.88 -13.74 -20.24
C SER A 283 5.10 -14.66 -20.25
N ARG A 284 6.18 -14.21 -20.91
CA ARG A 284 7.46 -14.93 -20.89
C ARG A 284 8.40 -14.25 -19.91
N PHE A 285 9.07 -15.07 -19.09
CA PHE A 285 9.99 -14.61 -18.06
C PHE A 285 11.32 -15.35 -18.14
N ALA A 286 12.40 -14.59 -17.92
CA ALA A 286 13.72 -15.14 -17.67
C ALA A 286 14.19 -14.74 -16.28
N ARG A 287 15.09 -15.52 -15.68
CA ARG A 287 15.79 -15.16 -14.45
C ARG A 287 17.29 -15.29 -14.65
N VAL A 288 18.04 -14.33 -14.11
CA VAL A 288 19.50 -14.26 -14.22
C VAL A 288 20.06 -13.90 -12.85
N ARG A 289 21.12 -14.57 -12.41
CA ARG A 289 21.87 -14.11 -11.24
C ARG A 289 22.71 -12.91 -11.64
N VAL A 290 22.63 -11.86 -10.83
CA VAL A 290 23.34 -10.61 -11.09
C VAL A 290 23.98 -10.07 -9.82
N ARG A 291 25.02 -9.27 -10.01
CA ARG A 291 25.60 -8.43 -8.98
C ARG A 291 25.33 -6.98 -9.32
N ILE A 292 24.83 -6.22 -8.35
CA ILE A 292 24.57 -4.78 -8.55
C ILE A 292 25.90 -4.06 -8.70
N ALA A 293 26.01 -3.21 -9.73
CA ALA A 293 27.25 -2.49 -10.03
C ALA A 293 27.58 -1.44 -8.96
N GLN A 294 26.58 -0.80 -8.39
CA GLN A 294 26.70 0.20 -7.33
C GLN A 294 25.68 -0.09 -6.22
N PRO A 295 25.92 -1.13 -5.39
CA PRO A 295 25.01 -1.46 -4.29
C PRO A 295 25.14 -0.43 -3.17
N ASP A 296 24.06 -0.27 -2.37
CA ASP A 296 24.16 0.33 -1.05
C ASP A 296 25.07 -0.55 -0.16
N ARG A 297 25.60 0.03 0.91
CA ARG A 297 26.46 -0.66 1.87
C ARG A 297 25.84 -1.96 2.41
N ASP A 298 24.56 -1.92 2.69
CA ASP A 298 23.81 -3.00 3.34
C ASP A 298 23.01 -3.86 2.33
N GLU A 299 23.08 -3.52 1.05
CA GLU A 299 22.39 -4.26 -0.02
C GLU A 299 23.11 -5.57 -0.33
N PRO A 300 22.39 -6.71 -0.52
CA PRO A 300 22.99 -7.96 -0.96
C PRO A 300 23.72 -7.78 -2.29
N LYS A 301 24.97 -8.22 -2.35
CA LYS A 301 25.78 -8.09 -3.55
C LYS A 301 25.20 -8.88 -4.72
N GLU A 302 24.71 -10.09 -4.48
CA GLU A 302 24.10 -10.96 -5.48
C GLU A 302 22.59 -11.00 -5.31
N GLN A 303 21.89 -10.87 -6.41
CA GLN A 303 20.45 -10.83 -6.50
C GLN A 303 19.97 -11.59 -7.74
N THR A 304 18.69 -11.89 -7.80
CA THR A 304 18.04 -12.42 -8.99
C THR A 304 17.41 -11.28 -9.79
N LEU A 305 17.83 -11.09 -11.03
CA LEU A 305 17.13 -10.26 -12.01
C LEU A 305 16.05 -11.13 -12.68
N VAL A 306 14.79 -10.72 -12.57
CA VAL A 306 13.66 -11.30 -13.30
C VAL A 306 13.29 -10.33 -14.43
N ILE A 307 13.17 -10.85 -15.63
CA ILE A 307 12.89 -10.09 -16.83
C ILE A 307 11.58 -10.60 -17.42
N GLU A 308 10.65 -9.71 -17.68
CA GLU A 308 9.45 -10.01 -18.44
C GLU A 308 9.59 -9.54 -19.89
N TRP A 309 9.34 -10.46 -20.80
CA TRP A 309 9.30 -10.13 -22.23
C TRP A 309 8.06 -10.77 -22.86
N PRO A 310 6.95 -10.02 -23.00
CA PRO A 310 5.72 -10.54 -23.58
C PRO A 310 5.94 -11.04 -25.03
N LYS A 311 5.27 -12.12 -25.38
CA LYS A 311 5.35 -12.66 -26.74
C LYS A 311 4.81 -11.64 -27.74
N GLY A 312 5.59 -11.34 -28.78
CA GLY A 312 5.24 -10.36 -29.81
C GLY A 312 5.56 -8.91 -29.45
N SER A 313 6.05 -8.63 -28.23
CA SER A 313 6.60 -7.31 -27.89
C SER A 313 7.95 -7.08 -28.53
N ALA A 314 8.21 -5.84 -28.96
CA ALA A 314 9.49 -5.43 -29.55
C ALA A 314 10.67 -5.49 -28.58
N GLY A 315 10.39 -5.45 -27.26
CA GLY A 315 11.39 -5.51 -26.20
C GLY A 315 10.84 -6.03 -24.90
N PRO A 316 11.70 -6.17 -23.89
CA PRO A 316 11.30 -6.45 -22.52
C PRO A 316 10.39 -5.35 -21.97
N ASP A 317 9.52 -5.70 -21.04
CA ASP A 317 8.51 -4.81 -20.48
C ASP A 317 8.83 -4.43 -19.03
N HIS A 318 9.28 -5.41 -18.23
CA HIS A 318 9.59 -5.21 -16.81
C HIS A 318 10.91 -5.89 -16.41
N TYR A 319 11.60 -5.24 -15.48
CA TYR A 319 12.84 -5.72 -14.85
C TYR A 319 12.67 -5.65 -13.34
N VAL A 320 12.89 -6.75 -12.65
CA VAL A 320 12.71 -6.86 -11.20
C VAL A 320 13.99 -7.39 -10.56
N LEU A 321 14.53 -6.67 -9.58
CA LEU A 321 15.57 -7.16 -8.68
C LEU A 321 14.96 -7.85 -7.49
N SER A 322 15.40 -9.06 -7.20
CA SER A 322 14.84 -9.89 -6.13
C SER A 322 15.90 -10.50 -5.24
N THR A 323 15.65 -10.45 -3.93
CA THR A 323 16.42 -11.14 -2.89
C THR A 323 15.70 -12.37 -2.34
N LEU A 324 14.64 -12.85 -3.00
CA LEU A 324 14.01 -14.12 -2.65
C LEU A 324 15.02 -15.28 -2.83
N ALA A 325 14.77 -16.38 -2.13
CA ALA A 325 15.70 -17.50 -2.14
C ALA A 325 15.94 -18.04 -3.57
N ASP A 326 17.19 -18.38 -3.89
CA ASP A 326 17.61 -18.82 -5.23
C ASP A 326 16.84 -20.06 -5.71
N HIS A 327 16.39 -20.92 -4.80
CA HIS A 327 15.59 -22.10 -5.12
C HIS A 327 14.09 -21.80 -5.33
N THR A 328 13.64 -20.54 -5.16
CA THR A 328 12.24 -20.18 -5.44
C THR A 328 11.92 -20.47 -6.90
N PRO A 329 10.89 -21.31 -7.19
CA PRO A 329 10.50 -21.59 -8.57
C PRO A 329 10.13 -20.33 -9.33
N LEU A 330 10.48 -20.24 -10.62
CA LEU A 330 10.18 -19.06 -11.44
C LEU A 330 8.67 -18.72 -11.44
N ALA A 331 7.81 -19.72 -11.47
CA ALA A 331 6.36 -19.51 -11.43
C ALA A 331 5.91 -18.85 -10.12
N GLU A 332 6.49 -19.25 -8.99
CA GLU A 332 6.18 -18.66 -7.68
C GLU A 332 6.74 -17.23 -7.56
N LEU A 333 7.97 -17.01 -8.04
CA LEU A 333 8.57 -15.69 -8.08
C LEU A 333 7.72 -14.71 -8.92
N VAL A 334 7.26 -15.14 -10.11
CA VAL A 334 6.35 -14.36 -10.95
C VAL A 334 5.01 -14.13 -10.25
N ARG A 335 4.44 -15.15 -9.60
CA ARG A 335 3.19 -14.99 -8.83
C ARG A 335 3.33 -13.90 -7.76
N ILE A 336 4.44 -13.88 -7.04
CA ILE A 336 4.74 -12.88 -6.00
C ILE A 336 4.85 -11.50 -6.65
N ILE A 337 5.72 -11.32 -7.64
CA ILE A 337 5.97 -10.04 -8.32
C ILE A 337 4.66 -9.44 -8.86
N LYS A 338 3.82 -10.28 -9.43
CA LYS A 338 2.57 -9.85 -10.07
C LYS A 338 1.45 -9.47 -9.07
N GLN A 339 1.72 -9.40 -7.77
CA GLN A 339 0.71 -8.97 -6.79
C GLN A 339 0.61 -7.45 -6.62
N ARG A 340 1.47 -6.66 -7.22
CA ARG A 340 1.43 -5.19 -7.10
C ARG A 340 0.09 -4.55 -7.51
N TRP A 341 -0.67 -5.15 -8.41
CA TRP A 341 -2.01 -4.66 -8.79
C TRP A 341 -2.96 -4.47 -7.60
N ARG A 342 -2.66 -5.07 -6.44
CA ARG A 342 -3.50 -4.96 -5.24
C ARG A 342 -3.54 -3.54 -4.70
N THR A 343 -2.47 -2.75 -4.85
CA THR A 343 -2.47 -1.34 -4.44
C THR A 343 -3.46 -0.51 -5.26
N GLU A 344 -3.53 -0.76 -6.57
CA GLU A 344 -4.51 -0.10 -7.44
C GLU A 344 -5.94 -0.39 -6.98
N ARG A 345 -6.22 -1.66 -6.62
CA ARG A 345 -7.52 -2.06 -6.10
C ARG A 345 -7.83 -1.39 -4.77
N VAL A 346 -6.86 -1.36 -3.85
CA VAL A 346 -6.97 -0.65 -2.57
C VAL A 346 -7.31 0.83 -2.77
N TYR A 347 -6.62 1.50 -3.68
CA TYR A 347 -6.89 2.91 -3.96
C TYR A 347 -8.24 3.12 -4.64
N GLN A 348 -8.63 2.23 -5.54
CA GLN A 348 -9.97 2.28 -6.15
C GLN A 348 -11.06 2.16 -5.08
N ASP A 349 -10.95 1.18 -4.19
CA ASP A 349 -11.94 0.94 -3.14
C ASP A 349 -11.94 2.09 -2.11
N THR A 350 -10.78 2.51 -1.62
CA THR A 350 -10.70 3.52 -0.56
C THR A 350 -11.06 4.93 -1.05
N LYS A 351 -10.71 5.30 -2.27
CA LYS A 351 -11.12 6.59 -2.86
C LYS A 351 -12.56 6.57 -3.34
N GLY A 352 -12.95 5.56 -4.14
CA GLY A 352 -14.28 5.47 -4.73
C GLY A 352 -15.38 5.24 -3.70
N GLU A 353 -15.16 4.28 -2.77
CA GLU A 353 -16.20 3.86 -1.83
C GLU A 353 -16.13 4.58 -0.48
N LEU A 354 -14.94 4.94 0.01
CA LEU A 354 -14.74 5.51 1.33
C LEU A 354 -14.30 6.98 1.33
N GLY A 355 -14.07 7.58 0.15
CA GLY A 355 -13.71 8.99 0.03
C GLY A 355 -12.36 9.34 0.65
N LEU A 356 -11.35 8.47 0.52
CA LEU A 356 -9.99 8.73 1.00
C LEU A 356 -9.42 10.06 0.49
N ASP A 357 -9.79 10.50 -0.70
CA ASP A 357 -9.38 11.77 -1.32
C ASP A 357 -10.36 12.94 -1.10
N HIS A 358 -11.46 12.72 -0.36
CA HIS A 358 -12.48 13.73 -0.11
C HIS A 358 -12.18 14.66 1.08
N PHE A 359 -11.02 14.53 1.73
CA PHE A 359 -10.63 15.44 2.79
C PHE A 359 -10.31 16.84 2.24
N GLU A 360 -11.06 17.85 2.67
CA GLU A 360 -10.96 19.26 2.23
C GLU A 360 -10.23 20.14 3.25
N GLY A 361 -9.84 19.58 4.39
CA GLY A 361 -9.18 20.29 5.47
C GLY A 361 -7.76 20.76 5.12
N ARG A 362 -7.27 21.74 5.94
CA ARG A 362 -5.96 22.36 5.75
C ARG A 362 -4.98 22.08 6.91
N SER A 363 -5.35 21.19 7.82
CA SER A 363 -4.49 20.83 8.95
C SER A 363 -3.86 19.46 8.74
N TYR A 364 -2.62 19.33 9.18
CA TYR A 364 -1.87 18.07 9.14
C TYR A 364 -2.52 16.99 10.04
N PRO A 365 -2.86 17.28 11.31
CA PRO A 365 -3.59 16.30 12.12
C PRO A 365 -4.93 15.89 11.50
N GLY A 366 -5.67 16.83 10.92
CA GLY A 366 -6.95 16.54 10.30
C GLY A 366 -6.85 15.58 9.11
N TRP A 367 -5.77 15.68 8.32
CA TRP A 367 -5.52 14.74 7.24
C TRP A 367 -5.27 13.32 7.80
N HIS A 368 -4.40 13.19 8.81
CA HIS A 368 -4.09 11.90 9.44
C HIS A 368 -5.30 11.28 10.14
N HIS A 369 -6.11 12.10 10.81
CA HIS A 369 -7.36 11.64 11.42
C HIS A 369 -8.35 11.13 10.38
N HIS A 370 -8.58 11.88 9.28
CA HIS A 370 -9.44 11.41 8.19
C HIS A 370 -8.96 10.06 7.64
N VAL A 371 -7.68 9.97 7.28
CA VAL A 371 -7.08 8.74 6.77
C VAL A 371 -7.28 7.59 7.75
N SER A 372 -7.05 7.81 9.04
CA SER A 372 -7.22 6.77 10.06
C SER A 372 -8.64 6.23 10.14
N VAL A 373 -9.66 7.10 10.05
CA VAL A 373 -11.05 6.63 10.01
C VAL A 373 -11.35 5.86 8.72
N VAL A 374 -10.81 6.29 7.57
CA VAL A 374 -10.93 5.53 6.31
C VAL A 374 -10.30 4.14 6.43
N LEU A 375 -9.10 4.03 7.03
CA LEU A 375 -8.44 2.74 7.22
C LEU A 375 -9.24 1.82 8.15
N VAL A 376 -9.83 2.36 9.22
CA VAL A 376 -10.74 1.61 10.11
C VAL A 376 -11.93 1.07 9.31
N CYS A 377 -12.58 1.90 8.52
CA CYS A 377 -13.70 1.47 7.68
C CYS A 377 -13.28 0.40 6.67
N TYR A 378 -12.13 0.59 6.00
CA TYR A 378 -11.62 -0.36 5.02
C TYR A 378 -11.27 -1.71 5.65
N ALA A 379 -10.55 -1.71 6.78
CA ALA A 379 -10.21 -2.92 7.52
C ALA A 379 -11.45 -3.73 7.92
N PHE A 380 -12.50 -3.06 8.38
CA PHE A 380 -13.78 -3.69 8.71
C PHE A 380 -14.43 -4.34 7.48
N LEU A 381 -14.49 -3.64 6.34
CA LEU A 381 -15.06 -4.18 5.10
C LEU A 381 -14.28 -5.38 4.59
N GLN A 382 -12.93 -5.32 4.60
CA GLN A 382 -12.09 -6.45 4.17
C GLN A 382 -12.29 -7.67 5.06
N THR A 383 -12.42 -7.47 6.37
CA THR A 383 -12.73 -8.53 7.34
C THR A 383 -14.11 -9.13 7.08
N ALA A 384 -15.11 -8.32 6.82
CA ALA A 384 -16.46 -8.77 6.53
C ALA A 384 -16.52 -9.56 5.21
N LEU A 385 -15.85 -9.08 4.17
CA LEU A 385 -15.73 -9.79 2.89
C LEU A 385 -15.05 -11.15 3.07
N ARG A 386 -13.96 -11.21 3.84
CA ARG A 386 -13.24 -12.44 4.12
C ARG A 386 -14.13 -13.48 4.81
N ARG A 387 -14.94 -13.06 5.78
CA ARG A 387 -15.90 -13.93 6.49
C ARG A 387 -17.02 -14.43 5.60
N SER A 388 -17.51 -13.57 4.71
CA SER A 388 -18.60 -13.92 3.78
C SER A 388 -18.16 -14.79 2.62
N PHE A 389 -16.89 -14.67 2.22
CA PHE A 389 -16.30 -15.40 1.10
C PHE A 389 -14.94 -15.98 1.52
N PRO A 390 -14.93 -17.04 2.37
CA PRO A 390 -13.69 -17.70 2.75
C PRO A 390 -13.02 -18.33 1.52
N PRO A 391 -11.68 -18.45 1.49
CA PRO A 391 -11.00 -19.13 0.39
C PRO A 391 -11.49 -20.56 0.27
N SER A 392 -11.65 -21.03 -0.96
CA SER A 392 -11.96 -22.44 -1.21
C SER A 392 -10.80 -23.33 -0.71
N ALA A 393 -11.11 -24.49 -0.13
CA ALA A 393 -10.12 -25.43 0.42
C ALA A 393 -9.02 -25.86 -0.58
N GLU A 394 -9.26 -25.73 -1.90
CA GLU A 394 -8.27 -25.99 -2.95
C GLU A 394 -7.09 -25.00 -2.97
N CYS A 395 -7.26 -23.79 -2.44
CA CYS A 395 -6.18 -22.80 -2.36
C CYS A 395 -5.24 -23.04 -1.17
N ALA A 396 -5.66 -23.76 -0.15
CA ALA A 396 -4.89 -24.02 1.06
C ALA A 396 -3.88 -25.19 0.91
N CYS A 397 -4.10 -26.10 -0.03
CA CYS A 397 -3.27 -27.30 -0.20
C CYS A 397 -2.00 -27.13 -1.04
N SER A 398 -1.68 -25.92 -1.55
CA SER A 398 -0.45 -25.70 -2.33
C SER A 398 0.76 -25.23 -1.51
N SER A 399 0.68 -25.20 -0.19
CA SER A 399 1.80 -24.92 0.70
C SER A 399 2.23 -26.19 1.45
N GLY A 400 3.14 -26.94 0.81
CA GLY A 400 4.11 -27.83 1.50
C GLY A 400 3.56 -29.14 2.06
N SER A 401 3.86 -30.19 1.40
CA SER A 401 4.43 -31.45 1.84
C SER A 401 4.01 -32.59 0.91
N GLU A 402 5.00 -33.38 0.55
CA GLU A 402 4.91 -34.61 -0.19
C GLU A 402 3.76 -35.48 0.30
N CYS A 403 2.76 -35.72 -0.55
CA CYS A 403 1.93 -36.91 -0.41
C CYS A 403 2.76 -38.10 -0.90
N SER A 404 3.38 -38.80 0.04
CA SER A 404 3.93 -40.15 -0.15
C SER A 404 2.80 -41.04 -0.63
N ALA A 405 2.96 -41.58 -1.82
CA ALA A 405 2.10 -42.63 -2.35
C ALA A 405 2.29 -43.92 -1.54
N ALA A 406 1.21 -44.46 -1.06
CA ALA A 406 1.03 -45.87 -0.77
C ALA A 406 -0.20 -46.40 -1.52
#